data_ef5299ffcadd06d394b1a4928c77a657
#
_entry.id   ef5299ffcadd06d394b1a4928c77a657
#
_cell.length_a   1.000
_cell.length_b   1.000
_cell.length_c   1.000
_cell.angle_alpha   90.00
_cell.angle_beta   90.00
_cell.angle_gamma   90.00
#
_symmetry.space_group_name_H-M   'P 1'
#
loop_
_entity.id
_entity.type
_entity.pdbx_description
1 polymer ?
#
loop_
_entity_poly.entity_id
_entity_poly.type
_entity_poly.pdbx_seq_one_letter_code
_entity_poly.pdbx_strand_id
1 'polypeptide(L)'
;MLSGLFDSMNLWTTNPNSRKGELGKKSVFLSAIMLAAIALLVLSSVRPVSSREQASEANQILLIVRPLVVMNHSKVQNEELNLNVTAINATSLHGFKLNLSYAAALVNCTDVQEGDLLSAAGNTTMLYTIDNISGNLYVSANLTSADPTASGNGTFVKLTFRVRGEGETLFHLYDVALYDPAGSPLSYVTYDGYFNNKVNFDFSMPLILLAVTVASVLLNGKVEGRLKDVLEEREFRVRDAVLLVGMMTIMIGLIVVVRQLSLILMVLFLFAYSMLLFIFGYIFSKNRWYVGVIAPAIFILLYVFFRDSYVWTYYLSNIVGVVFAILITLYLASLFTWKTTAVFGALITGMDIVLVLITGTMVEAANAARGLSLPVLVSAPLLPPIVTGNGIILMSLGLGDFFFAGLLAIQSYKKYGRPFAFLCIIAMTVSFFAFEAFILTFNVRAFPGTLMIICGWIPLMLWKQLRNRKTA
;
A
#
# COMPACT_ATOMS: atom_id res chain seq x y z
N MET A 1 -11.66 -3.97 34.83
CA MET A 1 -10.44 -4.34 34.08
C MET A 1 -9.60 -3.14 33.61
N LEU A 2 -10.21 -2.00 33.26
CA LEU A 2 -9.50 -0.76 32.89
C LEU A 2 -8.86 0.00 34.06
N SER A 3 -9.37 -0.15 35.32
CA SER A 3 -8.78 0.49 36.47
C SER A 3 -7.43 -0.10 36.89
N GLY A 4 -7.23 -1.40 36.74
CA GLY A 4 -5.97 -2.06 37.09
C GLY A 4 -4.80 -1.74 36.12
N LEU A 5 -5.08 -1.31 34.88
CA LEU A 5 -4.08 -0.83 33.94
C LEU A 5 -3.56 0.58 34.27
N PHE A 6 -4.41 1.42 34.91
CA PHE A 6 -4.02 2.76 35.35
C PHE A 6 -3.17 2.76 36.60
N ASP A 7 -3.38 1.82 37.53
CA ASP A 7 -2.60 1.73 38.79
C ASP A 7 -1.19 1.19 38.55
N SER A 8 -1.00 0.30 37.57
CA SER A 8 0.34 -0.17 37.17
C SER A 8 1.18 0.90 36.46
N MET A 9 0.56 1.94 35.90
CA MET A 9 1.26 3.08 35.27
C MET A 9 1.76 4.12 36.26
N ASN A 10 1.21 4.19 37.50
CA ASN A 10 1.63 5.14 38.55
C ASN A 10 2.92 4.72 39.30
N LEU A 11 3.38 3.50 39.14
CA LEU A 11 4.65 3.01 39.74
C LEU A 11 5.93 3.58 39.11
N TRP A 12 5.81 4.50 38.14
CA TRP A 12 6.94 5.08 37.41
C TRP A 12 7.34 6.50 37.84
N THR A 13 6.82 7.03 38.94
CA THR A 13 6.98 8.45 39.31
C THR A 13 7.98 8.73 40.45
N THR A 14 8.89 7.81 40.79
CA THR A 14 9.89 8.06 41.83
C THR A 14 11.31 8.06 41.29
N ASN A 15 11.96 9.23 41.44
CA ASN A 15 13.38 9.59 41.34
C ASN A 15 13.96 9.88 39.95
N PRO A 16 14.11 11.17 39.52
CA PRO A 16 14.45 11.55 38.18
C PRO A 16 15.94 11.41 37.79
N ASN A 17 16.88 11.30 38.71
CA ASN A 17 18.31 11.44 38.38
C ASN A 17 19.14 10.15 38.21
N SER A 18 18.70 9.00 38.71
CA SER A 18 19.41 7.73 38.53
C SER A 18 18.91 6.86 37.37
N ARG A 19 17.69 7.11 36.86
CA ARG A 19 17.04 6.29 35.82
C ARG A 19 17.19 6.78 34.36
N LYS A 20 17.73 7.99 34.13
CA LYS A 20 17.87 8.53 32.76
C LYS A 20 18.75 7.69 31.83
N GLY A 21 19.76 7.03 32.35
CA GLY A 21 20.67 6.17 31.56
C GLY A 21 20.08 4.81 31.19
N GLU A 22 19.35 4.17 32.12
CA GLU A 22 18.77 2.84 31.92
C GLU A 22 17.48 2.88 31.08
N LEU A 23 16.61 3.86 31.31
CA LEU A 23 15.43 4.10 30.48
C LEU A 23 15.83 4.43 29.03
N GLY A 24 16.97 5.13 28.87
CA GLY A 24 17.54 5.42 27.57
C GLY A 24 17.94 4.18 26.77
N LYS A 25 18.59 3.21 27.41
CA LYS A 25 18.99 1.94 26.78
C LYS A 25 17.79 1.05 26.50
N LYS A 26 16.83 0.94 27.45
CA LYS A 26 15.62 0.14 27.29
C LYS A 26 14.71 0.64 26.15
N SER A 27 14.61 1.96 25.93
CA SER A 27 13.76 2.50 24.85
C SER A 27 14.43 2.35 23.47
N VAL A 28 15.77 2.40 23.37
CA VAL A 28 16.47 2.07 22.10
C VAL A 28 16.35 0.58 21.82
N PHE A 29 16.50 -0.26 22.83
CA PHE A 29 16.36 -1.70 22.70
C PHE A 29 14.92 -2.08 22.30
N LEU A 30 13.89 -1.47 22.89
CA LEU A 30 12.50 -1.67 22.52
C LEU A 30 12.21 -1.19 21.07
N SER A 31 12.75 -0.04 20.67
CA SER A 31 12.62 0.47 19.31
C SER A 31 13.33 -0.43 18.29
N ALA A 32 14.48 -0.98 18.64
CA ALA A 32 15.22 -1.94 17.82
C ALA A 32 14.47 -3.28 17.71
N ILE A 33 13.87 -3.76 18.80
CA ILE A 33 13.03 -4.97 18.78
C ILE A 33 11.77 -4.75 17.93
N MET A 34 11.13 -3.58 18.03
CA MET A 34 9.97 -3.25 17.19
C MET A 34 10.35 -3.14 15.73
N LEU A 35 11.48 -2.52 15.38
CA LEU A 35 12.02 -2.49 14.01
C LEU A 35 12.36 -3.90 13.51
N ALA A 36 12.96 -4.73 14.34
CA ALA A 36 13.24 -6.13 14.02
C ALA A 36 11.96 -6.94 13.86
N ALA A 37 10.93 -6.71 14.69
CA ALA A 37 9.64 -7.36 14.57
C ALA A 37 8.88 -6.93 13.30
N ILE A 38 8.94 -5.65 12.93
CA ILE A 38 8.41 -5.15 11.65
C ILE A 38 9.16 -5.78 10.48
N ALA A 39 10.50 -5.80 10.53
CA ALA A 39 11.32 -6.45 9.52
C ALA A 39 11.00 -7.96 9.42
N LEU A 40 10.80 -8.66 10.53
CA LEU A 40 10.39 -10.05 10.56
C LEU A 40 8.97 -10.27 10.03
N LEU A 41 8.01 -9.40 10.35
CA LEU A 41 6.66 -9.43 9.77
C LEU A 41 6.68 -9.24 8.25
N VAL A 42 7.46 -8.30 7.76
CA VAL A 42 7.66 -8.07 6.32
C VAL A 42 8.41 -9.24 5.68
N LEU A 43 9.41 -9.84 6.36
CA LEU A 43 10.22 -10.94 5.85
C LEU A 43 9.49 -12.31 5.88
N SER A 44 8.63 -12.56 6.88
CA SER A 44 8.00 -13.87 7.07
C SER A 44 6.86 -14.16 6.09
N SER A 45 6.39 -13.17 5.37
CA SER A 45 5.13 -13.22 4.63
C SER A 45 5.29 -13.41 3.12
N VAL A 46 6.51 -13.42 2.58
CA VAL A 46 6.72 -13.52 1.13
C VAL A 46 7.42 -14.83 0.76
N ARG A 47 6.71 -15.72 0.06
CA ARG A 47 7.34 -16.83 -0.65
C ARG A 47 7.96 -16.30 -1.95
N PRO A 48 9.22 -16.64 -2.28
CA PRO A 48 9.84 -16.19 -3.51
C PRO A 48 9.10 -16.77 -4.72
N VAL A 49 8.53 -15.92 -5.54
CA VAL A 49 8.19 -16.24 -6.91
C VAL A 49 9.51 -16.22 -7.68
N SER A 50 9.79 -17.29 -8.40
CA SER A 50 11.06 -17.48 -9.10
C SER A 50 11.30 -16.38 -10.14
N SER A 51 12.44 -15.70 -10.03
CA SER A 51 12.90 -14.64 -10.95
C SER A 51 13.13 -15.08 -12.40
N ARG A 52 12.84 -16.33 -12.73
CA ARG A 52 12.98 -16.88 -14.10
C ARG A 52 11.80 -16.54 -15.01
N GLU A 53 10.67 -16.10 -14.46
CA GLU A 53 9.44 -15.81 -15.22
C GLU A 53 9.41 -14.45 -15.88
N GLN A 54 10.04 -13.41 -15.31
CA GLN A 54 9.93 -12.05 -15.84
C GLN A 54 10.65 -11.79 -17.18
N ALA A 55 11.67 -12.55 -17.54
CA ALA A 55 12.39 -12.37 -18.79
C ALA A 55 11.71 -13.06 -20.00
N SER A 56 10.77 -13.99 -19.73
CA SER A 56 10.05 -14.75 -20.77
C SER A 56 8.74 -14.09 -21.20
N GLU A 57 8.18 -13.16 -20.42
CA GLU A 57 6.86 -12.58 -20.65
C GLU A 57 6.79 -11.58 -21.83
N ALA A 58 7.91 -10.98 -22.23
CA ALA A 58 7.92 -9.91 -23.24
C ALA A 58 7.39 -10.31 -24.63
N ASN A 59 7.34 -11.64 -24.94
CA ASN A 59 6.85 -12.16 -26.21
C ASN A 59 5.71 -13.19 -26.10
N GLN A 60 5.07 -13.30 -24.93
CA GLN A 60 3.99 -14.25 -24.72
C GLN A 60 2.64 -13.54 -24.68
N ILE A 61 1.58 -14.25 -25.07
CA ILE A 61 0.22 -13.76 -24.94
C ILE A 61 -0.19 -13.86 -23.48
N LEU A 62 -0.62 -12.75 -22.89
CA LEU A 62 -1.11 -12.74 -21.51
C LEU A 62 -2.63 -12.91 -21.50
N LEU A 63 -3.12 -13.98 -20.89
CA LEU A 63 -4.54 -14.24 -20.68
C LEU A 63 -4.92 -13.87 -19.25
N ILE A 64 -5.83 -12.93 -19.11
CA ILE A 64 -6.17 -12.34 -17.82
C ILE A 64 -7.68 -12.40 -17.60
N VAL A 65 -8.11 -13.00 -16.50
CA VAL A 65 -9.49 -12.87 -16.02
C VAL A 65 -9.64 -11.49 -15.38
N ARG A 66 -10.51 -10.63 -15.92
CA ARG A 66 -10.74 -9.27 -15.43
C ARG A 66 -12.15 -9.08 -14.88
N PRO A 67 -12.31 -8.39 -13.76
CA PRO A 67 -11.24 -7.87 -12.88
C PRO A 67 -10.49 -9.00 -12.17
N LEU A 68 -9.17 -8.83 -11.97
CA LEU A 68 -8.31 -9.84 -11.32
C LEU A 68 -8.74 -10.16 -9.90
N VAL A 69 -9.23 -9.17 -9.17
CA VAL A 69 -9.67 -9.30 -7.77
C VAL A 69 -10.95 -8.53 -7.58
N VAL A 70 -11.96 -9.20 -7.05
CA VAL A 70 -13.23 -8.61 -6.61
C VAL A 70 -13.45 -9.00 -5.15
N MET A 71 -13.26 -8.06 -4.23
CA MET A 71 -13.59 -8.22 -2.82
C MET A 71 -14.76 -7.29 -2.50
N ASN A 72 -15.98 -7.80 -2.52
CA ASN A 72 -17.17 -6.95 -2.35
C ASN A 72 -18.29 -7.68 -1.62
N HIS A 73 -18.45 -7.37 -0.35
CA HIS A 73 -19.51 -7.94 0.50
C HIS A 73 -20.93 -7.55 0.05
N SER A 74 -21.09 -6.45 -0.72
CA SER A 74 -22.39 -6.09 -1.30
C SER A 74 -22.85 -7.03 -2.41
N LYS A 75 -21.97 -7.89 -2.92
CA LYS A 75 -22.32 -8.95 -3.88
C LYS A 75 -22.96 -10.14 -3.16
N VAL A 76 -24.20 -9.93 -2.77
CA VAL A 76 -25.03 -10.91 -2.06
C VAL A 76 -25.70 -11.89 -3.03
N GLN A 77 -26.45 -12.85 -2.50
CA GLN A 77 -27.18 -13.83 -3.29
C GLN A 77 -28.06 -13.18 -4.36
N ASN A 78 -28.02 -13.72 -5.58
CA ASN A 78 -28.66 -13.27 -6.82
C ASN A 78 -28.06 -12.03 -7.48
N GLU A 79 -27.02 -11.40 -6.91
CA GLU A 79 -26.27 -10.34 -7.59
C GLU A 79 -25.43 -10.89 -8.74
N GLU A 80 -25.30 -10.08 -9.79
CA GLU A 80 -24.48 -10.42 -10.96
C GLU A 80 -23.02 -10.04 -10.76
N LEU A 81 -22.15 -10.92 -11.23
CA LEU A 81 -20.71 -10.73 -11.30
C LEU A 81 -20.27 -10.91 -12.75
N ASN A 82 -19.83 -9.81 -13.37
CA ASN A 82 -19.35 -9.82 -14.75
C ASN A 82 -17.82 -9.94 -14.78
N LEU A 83 -17.34 -10.93 -15.54
CA LEU A 83 -15.94 -11.19 -15.76
C LEU A 83 -15.64 -11.26 -17.25
N ASN A 84 -14.44 -10.83 -17.65
CA ASN A 84 -13.95 -10.93 -19.01
C ASN A 84 -12.64 -11.70 -19.03
N VAL A 85 -12.47 -12.65 -19.95
CA VAL A 85 -11.16 -13.22 -20.25
C VAL A 85 -10.56 -12.39 -21.38
N THR A 86 -9.50 -11.63 -21.06
CA THR A 86 -8.84 -10.71 -21.99
C THR A 86 -7.47 -11.23 -22.37
N ALA A 87 -7.06 -10.97 -23.64
CA ALA A 87 -5.70 -11.18 -24.10
C ALA A 87 -4.95 -9.86 -24.25
N ILE A 88 -3.68 -9.89 -23.94
CA ILE A 88 -2.72 -8.80 -24.17
C ILE A 88 -1.58 -9.36 -25.01
N ASN A 89 -1.10 -8.59 -25.98
CA ASN A 89 -0.03 -8.97 -26.93
C ASN A 89 -0.37 -10.22 -27.76
N ALA A 90 -1.63 -10.40 -28.14
CA ALA A 90 -1.98 -11.46 -29.09
C ALA A 90 -1.31 -11.21 -30.45
N THR A 91 -0.76 -12.24 -31.04
CA THR A 91 -0.11 -12.20 -32.35
C THR A 91 -0.57 -13.39 -33.20
N SER A 92 -1.04 -13.13 -34.41
CA SER A 92 -1.44 -14.16 -35.38
C SER A 92 -2.43 -15.19 -34.82
N LEU A 93 -3.33 -14.77 -33.95
CA LEU A 93 -4.31 -15.67 -33.34
C LEU A 93 -5.42 -16.00 -34.32
N HIS A 94 -5.69 -17.30 -34.52
CA HIS A 94 -6.79 -17.80 -35.33
C HIS A 94 -7.92 -18.41 -34.49
N GLY A 95 -7.60 -19.02 -33.37
CA GLY A 95 -8.58 -19.61 -32.47
C GLY A 95 -8.04 -19.88 -31.07
N PHE A 96 -8.98 -20.14 -30.16
CA PHE A 96 -8.66 -20.51 -28.80
C PHE A 96 -9.60 -21.59 -28.25
N LYS A 97 -9.12 -22.31 -27.27
CA LYS A 97 -9.90 -23.15 -26.38
C LYS A 97 -9.44 -22.89 -24.95
N LEU A 98 -10.36 -22.79 -24.00
CA LEU A 98 -10.08 -22.59 -22.60
C LEU A 98 -11.10 -23.29 -21.72
N ASN A 99 -10.65 -23.73 -20.55
CA ASN A 99 -11.51 -24.15 -19.46
C ASN A 99 -11.34 -23.16 -18.30
N LEU A 100 -12.43 -22.88 -17.61
CA LEU A 100 -12.47 -22.04 -16.42
C LEU A 100 -13.16 -22.82 -15.29
N SER A 101 -12.49 -23.00 -14.15
CA SER A 101 -13.08 -23.59 -12.98
C SER A 101 -13.45 -22.55 -11.93
N TYR A 102 -14.51 -22.80 -11.17
CA TYR A 102 -15.05 -21.94 -10.12
C TYR A 102 -15.80 -22.75 -9.05
N ALA A 103 -16.01 -22.17 -7.87
CA ALA A 103 -16.80 -22.82 -6.81
C ALA A 103 -18.30 -22.75 -7.12
N ALA A 104 -18.89 -23.87 -7.61
CA ALA A 104 -20.32 -23.96 -7.97
C ALA A 104 -21.26 -23.67 -6.79
N ALA A 105 -20.82 -23.91 -5.55
CA ALA A 105 -21.58 -23.59 -4.35
C ALA A 105 -21.74 -22.07 -4.15
N LEU A 106 -20.80 -21.27 -4.68
CA LEU A 106 -20.74 -19.82 -4.48
C LEU A 106 -21.27 -19.03 -5.68
N VAL A 107 -20.96 -19.45 -6.90
CA VAL A 107 -21.36 -18.74 -8.13
C VAL A 107 -21.81 -19.73 -9.21
N ASN A 108 -22.78 -19.31 -10.03
CA ASN A 108 -23.21 -20.02 -11.24
C ASN A 108 -22.95 -19.16 -12.45
N CYS A 109 -22.36 -19.73 -13.50
CA CYS A 109 -22.31 -19.10 -14.81
C CYS A 109 -23.70 -19.08 -15.44
N THR A 110 -24.20 -17.90 -15.82
CA THR A 110 -25.54 -17.71 -16.40
C THR A 110 -25.51 -17.32 -17.86
N ASP A 111 -24.43 -16.68 -18.32
CA ASP A 111 -24.30 -16.25 -19.70
C ASP A 111 -22.84 -16.24 -20.14
N VAL A 112 -22.62 -16.55 -21.44
CA VAL A 112 -21.30 -16.57 -22.08
C VAL A 112 -21.44 -15.88 -23.42
N GLN A 113 -20.79 -14.74 -23.59
CA GLN A 113 -20.79 -13.97 -24.83
C GLN A 113 -19.39 -13.90 -25.44
N GLU A 114 -19.34 -13.89 -26.74
CA GLU A 114 -18.09 -13.67 -27.45
C GLU A 114 -17.54 -12.27 -27.20
N GLY A 115 -16.20 -12.17 -27.09
CA GLY A 115 -15.50 -10.91 -26.98
C GLY A 115 -15.19 -10.28 -28.35
N ASP A 116 -14.44 -9.20 -28.30
CA ASP A 116 -14.14 -8.39 -29.50
C ASP A 116 -12.87 -8.82 -30.24
N LEU A 117 -11.98 -9.61 -29.63
CA LEU A 117 -10.66 -9.88 -30.20
C LEU A 117 -10.70 -10.68 -31.50
N LEU A 118 -11.45 -11.79 -31.56
CA LEU A 118 -11.60 -12.59 -32.78
C LEU A 118 -12.67 -11.98 -33.69
N SER A 119 -13.79 -11.54 -33.15
CA SER A 119 -14.91 -10.99 -33.93
C SER A 119 -14.54 -9.71 -34.68
N ALA A 120 -13.58 -8.92 -34.19
CA ALA A 120 -13.04 -7.75 -34.90
C ALA A 120 -12.17 -8.15 -36.12
N ALA A 121 -11.58 -9.34 -36.09
CA ALA A 121 -10.75 -9.84 -37.20
C ALA A 121 -11.56 -10.48 -38.31
N GLY A 122 -12.71 -11.11 -38.00
CA GLY A 122 -13.55 -11.76 -39.02
C GLY A 122 -14.73 -12.53 -38.39
N ASN A 123 -15.41 -13.29 -39.25
CA ASN A 123 -16.50 -14.17 -38.78
C ASN A 123 -15.93 -15.31 -37.95
N THR A 124 -16.61 -15.62 -36.83
CA THR A 124 -16.18 -16.61 -35.87
C THR A 124 -17.23 -17.72 -35.70
N THR A 125 -16.76 -18.85 -35.22
CA THR A 125 -17.62 -19.91 -34.68
C THR A 125 -17.25 -20.15 -33.23
N MET A 126 -18.19 -19.89 -32.31
CA MET A 126 -17.99 -20.07 -30.88
C MET A 126 -18.86 -21.24 -30.36
N LEU A 127 -18.25 -22.10 -29.55
CA LEU A 127 -18.91 -23.17 -28.81
C LEU A 127 -18.58 -23.05 -27.33
N TYR A 128 -19.57 -23.28 -26.47
CA TYR A 128 -19.36 -23.30 -25.03
C TYR A 128 -20.23 -24.34 -24.36
N THR A 129 -19.79 -24.78 -23.19
CA THR A 129 -20.55 -25.69 -22.30
C THR A 129 -20.39 -25.22 -20.87
N ILE A 130 -21.52 -25.01 -20.18
CA ILE A 130 -21.59 -24.59 -18.78
C ILE A 130 -21.97 -25.80 -17.93
N ASP A 131 -21.11 -26.20 -16.98
CA ASP A 131 -21.42 -27.19 -15.95
C ASP A 131 -21.39 -26.50 -14.57
N ASN A 132 -22.55 -26.01 -14.16
CA ASN A 132 -22.74 -25.40 -12.85
C ASN A 132 -22.82 -26.41 -11.70
N ILE A 133 -22.79 -27.72 -11.97
CA ILE A 133 -22.74 -28.75 -10.91
C ILE A 133 -21.30 -28.95 -10.45
N SER A 134 -20.40 -29.14 -11.40
CA SER A 134 -18.96 -29.29 -11.11
C SER A 134 -18.22 -27.96 -11.03
N GLY A 135 -18.83 -26.83 -11.45
CA GLY A 135 -18.20 -25.52 -11.48
C GLY A 135 -17.17 -25.39 -12.58
N ASN A 136 -17.48 -25.89 -13.78
CA ASN A 136 -16.61 -25.84 -14.94
C ASN A 136 -17.31 -25.17 -16.14
N LEU A 137 -16.54 -24.38 -16.87
CA LEU A 137 -16.95 -23.76 -18.11
C LEU A 137 -15.92 -24.10 -19.19
N TYR A 138 -16.37 -24.63 -20.30
CA TYR A 138 -15.55 -24.79 -21.51
C TYR A 138 -15.98 -23.75 -22.53
N VAL A 139 -15.01 -23.11 -23.20
CA VAL A 139 -15.25 -22.19 -24.31
C VAL A 139 -14.19 -22.42 -25.38
N SER A 140 -14.63 -22.45 -26.64
CA SER A 140 -13.76 -22.43 -27.80
C SER A 140 -14.32 -21.52 -28.88
N ALA A 141 -13.45 -20.77 -29.56
CA ALA A 141 -13.83 -19.98 -30.71
C ALA A 141 -12.72 -19.98 -31.76
N ASN A 142 -13.10 -20.03 -33.01
CA ASN A 142 -12.19 -19.99 -34.14
C ASN A 142 -12.70 -19.03 -35.22
N LEU A 143 -11.80 -18.39 -35.95
CA LEU A 143 -12.11 -17.70 -37.19
C LEU A 143 -12.56 -18.73 -38.27
N THR A 144 -13.57 -18.39 -39.03
CA THR A 144 -14.09 -19.29 -40.10
C THR A 144 -13.25 -19.30 -41.36
N SER A 145 -12.39 -18.31 -41.52
CA SER A 145 -11.48 -18.12 -42.65
C SER A 145 -10.03 -18.11 -42.14
N ALA A 146 -9.12 -18.69 -42.92
CA ALA A 146 -7.68 -18.73 -42.57
C ALA A 146 -7.03 -17.34 -42.50
N ASP A 147 -7.50 -16.38 -43.27
CA ASP A 147 -7.17 -14.96 -43.25
C ASP A 147 -8.46 -14.15 -43.04
N PRO A 148 -8.47 -13.14 -42.17
CA PRO A 148 -7.40 -12.54 -41.37
C PRO A 148 -7.11 -13.26 -40.01
N THR A 149 -6.06 -12.80 -39.30
CA THR A 149 -5.72 -13.21 -37.95
C THR A 149 -5.98 -12.09 -36.93
N ALA A 150 -6.29 -12.44 -35.69
CA ALA A 150 -6.44 -11.47 -34.62
C ALA A 150 -5.08 -11.15 -33.99
N SER A 151 -4.82 -9.86 -33.77
CA SER A 151 -3.60 -9.38 -33.10
C SER A 151 -3.91 -8.16 -32.22
N GLY A 152 -3.08 -7.94 -31.19
CA GLY A 152 -3.23 -6.83 -30.26
C GLY A 152 -3.88 -7.22 -28.94
N ASN A 153 -4.60 -6.30 -28.34
CA ASN A 153 -5.28 -6.48 -27.07
C ASN A 153 -6.78 -6.53 -27.29
N GLY A 154 -7.48 -7.44 -26.60
CA GLY A 154 -8.94 -7.54 -26.70
C GLY A 154 -9.51 -8.59 -25.75
N THR A 155 -10.81 -8.76 -25.80
CA THR A 155 -11.55 -9.72 -24.97
C THR A 155 -11.81 -11.00 -25.78
N PHE A 156 -11.55 -12.16 -25.18
CA PHE A 156 -11.93 -13.46 -25.74
C PHE A 156 -13.40 -13.75 -25.48
N VAL A 157 -13.80 -13.66 -24.22
CA VAL A 157 -15.13 -14.02 -23.77
C VAL A 157 -15.56 -13.12 -22.62
N LYS A 158 -16.84 -12.76 -22.61
CA LYS A 158 -17.53 -12.07 -21.52
C LYS A 158 -18.39 -13.08 -20.80
N LEU A 159 -18.24 -13.13 -19.48
CA LEU A 159 -18.89 -14.13 -18.63
C LEU A 159 -19.76 -13.41 -17.60
N THR A 160 -21.00 -13.85 -17.46
CA THR A 160 -21.89 -13.38 -16.41
C THR A 160 -22.13 -14.53 -15.42
N PHE A 161 -21.80 -14.27 -14.17
CA PHE A 161 -22.07 -15.19 -13.06
C PHE A 161 -23.13 -14.60 -12.15
N ARG A 162 -23.89 -15.47 -11.51
CA ARG A 162 -24.83 -15.11 -10.44
C ARG A 162 -24.32 -15.66 -9.13
N VAL A 163 -24.20 -14.80 -8.12
CA VAL A 163 -23.78 -15.17 -6.77
C VAL A 163 -24.88 -15.98 -6.09
N ARG A 164 -24.51 -17.10 -5.45
CA ARG A 164 -25.40 -18.01 -4.73
C ARG A 164 -25.25 -17.96 -3.23
N GLY A 165 -24.08 -17.64 -2.74
CA GLY A 165 -23.75 -17.67 -1.31
C GLY A 165 -22.63 -16.73 -0.93
N GLU A 166 -22.23 -16.79 0.32
CA GLU A 166 -21.08 -16.06 0.86
C GLU A 166 -19.85 -16.96 0.86
N GLY A 167 -18.71 -16.44 0.40
CA GLY A 167 -17.47 -17.20 0.31
C GLY A 167 -16.42 -16.56 -0.55
N GLU A 168 -15.47 -17.37 -0.96
CA GLU A 168 -14.39 -16.98 -1.87
C GLU A 168 -14.16 -18.06 -2.93
N THR A 169 -13.79 -17.67 -4.14
CA THR A 169 -13.45 -18.57 -5.24
C THR A 169 -12.38 -17.99 -6.13
N LEU A 170 -11.56 -18.88 -6.70
CA LEU A 170 -10.72 -18.59 -7.84
C LEU A 170 -11.50 -18.90 -9.12
N PHE A 171 -11.35 -18.05 -10.13
CA PHE A 171 -11.71 -18.32 -11.52
C PHE A 171 -10.41 -18.76 -12.22
N HIS A 172 -10.14 -20.05 -12.15
CA HIS A 172 -8.87 -20.62 -12.60
C HIS A 172 -8.96 -21.08 -14.04
N LEU A 173 -8.08 -20.50 -14.88
CA LEU A 173 -7.91 -20.89 -16.28
C LEU A 173 -7.01 -22.11 -16.39
N TYR A 174 -7.50 -23.17 -16.99
CA TYR A 174 -6.73 -24.42 -17.17
C TYR A 174 -7.00 -25.03 -18.54
N ASP A 175 -6.14 -25.93 -18.98
CA ASP A 175 -6.21 -26.59 -20.30
C ASP A 175 -6.49 -25.61 -21.44
N VAL A 176 -5.74 -24.50 -21.43
CA VAL A 176 -5.85 -23.44 -22.44
C VAL A 176 -5.03 -23.83 -23.65
N ALA A 177 -5.56 -23.56 -24.84
CA ALA A 177 -4.81 -23.68 -26.07
C ALA A 177 -5.13 -22.51 -27.02
N LEU A 178 -4.10 -21.90 -27.57
CA LEU A 178 -4.18 -20.82 -28.54
C LEU A 178 -3.54 -21.30 -29.83
N TYR A 179 -4.15 -21.02 -30.95
CA TYR A 179 -3.71 -21.54 -32.25
C TYR A 179 -3.53 -20.41 -33.25
N ASP A 180 -2.49 -20.57 -34.12
CA ASP A 180 -2.31 -19.79 -35.32
C ASP A 180 -3.16 -20.36 -36.49
N PRO A 181 -3.20 -19.74 -37.71
CA PRO A 181 -3.91 -20.25 -38.85
C PRO A 181 -3.44 -21.64 -39.35
N ALA A 182 -2.20 -22.00 -39.07
CA ALA A 182 -1.65 -23.32 -39.39
C ALA A 182 -2.00 -24.39 -38.36
N GLY A 183 -2.73 -24.03 -37.27
CA GLY A 183 -3.04 -24.92 -36.17
C GLY A 183 -1.88 -25.13 -35.20
N SER A 184 -0.80 -24.34 -35.30
CA SER A 184 0.34 -24.43 -34.38
C SER A 184 0.02 -23.73 -33.06
N PRO A 185 0.47 -24.28 -31.89
CA PRO A 185 0.20 -23.70 -30.60
C PRO A 185 1.01 -22.42 -30.38
N LEU A 186 0.32 -21.38 -29.87
CA LEU A 186 0.93 -20.13 -29.42
C LEU A 186 1.24 -20.16 -27.93
N SER A 187 2.38 -19.56 -27.54
CA SER A 187 2.78 -19.49 -26.13
C SER A 187 1.99 -18.42 -25.37
N TYR A 188 1.58 -18.73 -24.16
CA TYR A 188 0.78 -17.85 -23.30
C TYR A 188 1.13 -17.98 -21.82
N VAL A 189 0.69 -17.01 -21.04
CA VAL A 189 0.67 -17.02 -19.57
C VAL A 189 -0.73 -16.69 -19.10
N THR A 190 -1.24 -17.36 -18.08
CA THR A 190 -2.58 -17.14 -17.52
C THR A 190 -2.53 -16.41 -16.18
N TYR A 191 -3.48 -15.50 -15.98
CA TYR A 191 -3.74 -14.80 -14.73
C TYR A 191 -5.18 -15.04 -14.30
N ASP A 192 -5.36 -15.73 -13.19
CA ASP A 192 -6.64 -16.14 -12.65
C ASP A 192 -7.39 -14.98 -12.01
N GLY A 193 -8.73 -15.05 -12.03
CA GLY A 193 -9.59 -14.14 -11.28
C GLY A 193 -9.81 -14.62 -9.85
N TYR A 194 -10.01 -13.69 -8.91
CA TYR A 194 -10.39 -13.97 -7.54
C TYR A 194 -11.64 -13.19 -7.14
N PHE A 195 -12.60 -13.88 -6.54
CA PHE A 195 -13.81 -13.29 -5.98
C PHE A 195 -13.94 -13.64 -4.50
N ASN A 196 -14.31 -12.67 -3.68
CA ASN A 196 -14.58 -12.84 -2.26
C ASN A 196 -15.64 -11.82 -1.82
N ASN A 197 -16.75 -12.30 -1.27
CA ASN A 197 -17.81 -11.46 -0.71
C ASN A 197 -17.95 -11.59 0.82
N LYS A 198 -16.98 -12.19 1.50
CA LYS A 198 -16.88 -12.16 2.96
C LYS A 198 -16.50 -10.77 3.46
N VAL A 199 -16.74 -10.53 4.74
CA VAL A 199 -16.13 -9.39 5.45
C VAL A 199 -14.61 -9.62 5.56
N ASN A 200 -13.84 -8.68 5.06
CA ASN A 200 -12.38 -8.76 5.04
C ASN A 200 -11.79 -7.69 5.94
N PHE A 201 -10.69 -8.03 6.61
CA PHE A 201 -9.92 -7.12 7.43
C PHE A 201 -8.42 -7.44 7.34
N ASP A 202 -7.61 -6.45 7.67
CA ASP A 202 -6.15 -6.57 7.73
C ASP A 202 -5.63 -6.07 9.08
N PHE A 203 -4.70 -6.82 9.66
CA PHE A 203 -3.97 -6.41 10.86
C PHE A 203 -2.55 -5.92 10.53
N SER A 204 -2.01 -6.21 9.35
CA SER A 204 -0.60 -5.96 9.03
C SER A 204 -0.31 -4.46 8.99
N MET A 205 -1.04 -3.70 8.19
CA MET A 205 -0.78 -2.29 8.01
C MET A 205 -1.08 -1.46 9.26
N PRO A 206 -2.21 -1.68 10.00
CA PRO A 206 -2.44 -1.04 11.31
C PRO A 206 -1.33 -1.32 12.33
N LEU A 207 -0.79 -2.54 12.38
CA LEU A 207 0.31 -2.89 13.28
C LEU A 207 1.63 -2.19 12.89
N ILE A 208 1.92 -2.07 11.60
CA ILE A 208 3.08 -1.32 11.10
C ILE A 208 2.92 0.17 11.44
N LEU A 209 1.73 0.74 11.21
CA LEU A 209 1.43 2.14 11.57
C LEU A 209 1.61 2.39 13.07
N LEU A 210 1.07 1.51 13.91
CA LEU A 210 1.25 1.53 15.37
C LEU A 210 2.73 1.54 15.74
N ALA A 211 3.49 0.59 15.21
CA ALA A 211 4.89 0.39 15.54
C ALA A 211 5.76 1.59 15.11
N VAL A 212 5.58 2.10 13.90
CA VAL A 212 6.28 3.29 13.38
C VAL A 212 5.97 4.52 14.22
N THR A 213 4.70 4.73 14.56
CA THR A 213 4.25 5.88 15.35
C THR A 213 4.78 5.82 16.77
N VAL A 214 4.73 4.65 17.43
CA VAL A 214 5.32 4.44 18.76
C VAL A 214 6.83 4.65 18.74
N ALA A 215 7.54 4.08 17.75
CA ALA A 215 8.98 4.26 17.60
C ALA A 215 9.34 5.75 17.44
N SER A 216 8.58 6.50 16.64
CA SER A 216 8.77 7.94 16.44
C SER A 216 8.62 8.72 17.76
N VAL A 217 7.59 8.44 18.55
CA VAL A 217 7.41 9.11 19.86
C VAL A 217 8.53 8.75 20.86
N LEU A 218 8.95 7.49 20.91
CA LEU A 218 10.03 7.04 21.80
C LEU A 218 11.40 7.64 21.44
N LEU A 219 11.67 7.77 20.15
CA LEU A 219 12.93 8.35 19.64
C LEU A 219 12.93 9.88 19.74
N ASN A 220 11.78 10.53 19.61
CA ASN A 220 11.67 11.99 19.64
C ASN A 220 12.34 12.59 20.89
N GLY A 221 12.08 12.03 22.08
CA GLY A 221 12.65 12.52 23.33
C GLY A 221 14.19 12.50 23.40
N LYS A 222 14.86 11.76 22.51
CA LYS A 222 16.34 11.68 22.45
C LYS A 222 16.95 12.53 21.36
N VAL A 223 16.21 12.78 20.30
CA VAL A 223 16.69 13.39 19.07
C VAL A 223 16.29 14.85 18.98
N GLU A 224 15.17 15.26 19.58
CA GLU A 224 14.61 16.60 19.45
C GLU A 224 15.57 17.71 19.88
N GLY A 225 16.23 17.57 21.03
CA GLY A 225 17.20 18.57 21.50
C GLY A 225 18.34 18.78 20.48
N ARG A 226 18.92 17.68 20.00
CA ARG A 226 20.01 17.74 19.02
C ARG A 226 19.57 18.24 17.65
N LEU A 227 18.33 17.93 17.25
CA LEU A 227 17.75 18.46 16.00
C LEU A 227 17.54 19.97 16.10
N LYS A 228 17.06 20.48 17.22
CA LYS A 228 16.88 21.92 17.46
C LYS A 228 18.23 22.66 17.45
N ASP A 229 19.27 22.09 18.04
CA ASP A 229 20.61 22.65 18.01
C ASP A 229 21.13 22.79 16.58
N VAL A 230 20.90 21.78 15.72
CA VAL A 230 21.32 21.80 14.30
C VAL A 230 20.45 22.72 13.44
N LEU A 231 19.16 22.83 13.75
CA LEU A 231 18.18 23.64 12.99
C LEU A 231 18.04 25.09 13.49
N GLU A 232 18.95 25.52 14.42
CA GLU A 232 18.93 26.88 14.98
C GLU A 232 17.59 27.28 15.61
N GLU A 233 16.91 26.32 16.28
CA GLU A 233 15.62 26.51 16.95
C GLU A 233 14.49 27.07 16.04
N ARG A 234 14.59 26.91 14.72
CA ARG A 234 13.56 27.36 13.78
C ARG A 234 12.26 26.60 14.03
N GLU A 235 11.16 27.34 14.15
CA GLU A 235 9.80 26.81 14.21
C GLU A 235 9.00 27.26 12.99
N PHE A 236 8.18 26.36 12.46
CA PHE A 236 7.27 26.69 11.37
C PHE A 236 6.19 27.65 11.83
N ARG A 237 5.98 28.70 11.03
CA ARG A 237 4.81 29.57 11.12
C ARG A 237 3.65 28.94 10.33
N VAL A 238 2.43 29.42 10.56
CA VAL A 238 1.25 28.96 9.80
C VAL A 238 1.45 29.10 8.29
N ARG A 239 2.08 30.20 7.85
CA ARG A 239 2.43 30.41 6.43
C ARG A 239 3.31 29.30 5.86
N ASP A 240 4.28 28.81 6.64
CA ASP A 240 5.21 27.78 6.19
C ASP A 240 4.51 26.42 6.07
N ALA A 241 3.54 26.13 6.96
CA ALA A 241 2.68 24.95 6.86
C ALA A 241 1.79 24.99 5.60
N VAL A 242 1.21 26.15 5.26
CA VAL A 242 0.43 26.33 4.03
C VAL A 242 1.30 26.16 2.79
N LEU A 243 2.50 26.76 2.79
CA LEU A 243 3.46 26.62 1.68
C LEU A 243 3.90 25.16 1.51
N LEU A 244 4.12 24.42 2.60
CA LEU A 244 4.50 23.01 2.56
C LEU A 244 3.41 22.17 1.87
N VAL A 245 2.14 22.32 2.27
CA VAL A 245 1.03 21.61 1.63
C VAL A 245 0.89 22.01 0.15
N GLY A 246 1.02 23.30 -0.18
CA GLY A 246 1.01 23.78 -1.56
C GLY A 246 2.12 23.15 -2.41
N MET A 247 3.35 23.10 -1.89
CA MET A 247 4.48 22.45 -2.58
C MET A 247 4.24 20.94 -2.76
N MET A 248 3.69 20.26 -1.75
CA MET A 248 3.33 18.84 -1.87
C MET A 248 2.30 18.61 -2.97
N THR A 249 1.26 19.43 -3.05
CA THR A 249 0.23 19.38 -4.10
C THR A 249 0.84 19.57 -5.49
N ILE A 250 1.71 20.58 -5.65
CA ILE A 250 2.41 20.84 -6.92
C ILE A 250 3.29 19.67 -7.31
N MET A 251 4.04 19.08 -6.36
CA MET A 251 4.90 17.91 -6.61
C MET A 251 4.11 16.69 -7.08
N ILE A 252 2.95 16.41 -6.47
CA ILE A 252 2.08 15.32 -6.89
C ILE A 252 1.58 15.55 -8.32
N GLY A 253 1.13 16.77 -8.63
CA GLY A 253 0.72 17.15 -9.99
C GLY A 253 1.86 17.00 -11.01
N LEU A 254 3.08 17.44 -10.64
CA LEU A 254 4.26 17.30 -11.49
C LEU A 254 4.61 15.84 -11.77
N ILE A 255 4.53 14.94 -10.79
CA ILE A 255 4.79 13.50 -10.97
C ILE A 255 3.85 12.90 -12.02
N VAL A 256 2.59 13.33 -12.05
CA VAL A 256 1.59 12.83 -13.00
C VAL A 256 1.83 13.40 -14.41
N VAL A 257 2.07 14.72 -14.51
CA VAL A 257 2.20 15.43 -15.80
C VAL A 257 3.54 15.13 -16.48
N VAL A 258 4.61 15.04 -15.69
CA VAL A 258 6.00 14.97 -16.18
C VAL A 258 6.52 13.52 -16.18
N ARG A 259 5.69 12.57 -16.60
CA ARG A 259 6.09 11.15 -16.72
C ARG A 259 7.39 10.92 -17.51
N GLN A 260 7.71 11.81 -18.46
CA GLN A 260 8.92 11.74 -19.27
C GLN A 260 10.21 12.17 -18.52
N LEU A 261 10.10 12.82 -17.37
CA LEU A 261 11.24 13.25 -16.54
C LEU A 261 11.48 12.30 -15.35
N SER A 262 11.23 11.02 -15.51
CA SER A 262 11.40 9.99 -14.48
C SER A 262 12.78 10.03 -13.83
N LEU A 263 13.83 10.29 -14.60
CA LEU A 263 15.21 10.41 -14.10
C LEU A 263 15.39 11.60 -13.15
N ILE A 264 14.82 12.76 -13.47
CA ILE A 264 14.91 13.96 -12.61
C ILE A 264 14.19 13.72 -11.28
N LEU A 265 12.99 13.15 -11.33
CA LEU A 265 12.25 12.78 -10.12
C LEU A 265 13.03 11.81 -9.25
N MET A 266 13.60 10.76 -9.88
CA MET A 266 14.45 9.78 -9.19
C MET A 266 15.61 10.45 -8.48
N VAL A 267 16.36 11.33 -9.17
CA VAL A 267 17.52 12.04 -8.60
C VAL A 267 17.07 12.95 -7.44
N LEU A 268 15.96 13.68 -7.57
CA LEU A 268 15.44 14.53 -6.50
C LEU A 268 15.05 13.72 -5.25
N PHE A 269 14.39 12.58 -5.41
CA PHE A 269 14.05 11.70 -4.30
C PHE A 269 15.29 11.10 -3.63
N LEU A 270 16.25 10.60 -4.41
CA LEU A 270 17.51 10.06 -3.87
C LEU A 270 18.29 11.13 -3.13
N PHE A 271 18.33 12.37 -3.65
CA PHE A 271 18.96 13.49 -2.97
C PHE A 271 18.28 13.82 -1.64
N ALA A 272 16.93 13.95 -1.64
CA ALA A 272 16.19 14.26 -0.43
C ALA A 272 16.35 13.20 0.66
N TYR A 273 16.29 11.92 0.29
CA TYR A 273 16.51 10.81 1.22
C TYR A 273 17.95 10.77 1.73
N SER A 274 18.92 10.98 0.84
CA SER A 274 20.35 11.01 1.23
C SER A 274 20.63 12.16 2.19
N MET A 275 20.02 13.33 1.97
CA MET A 275 20.16 14.47 2.86
C MET A 275 19.57 14.19 4.26
N LEU A 276 18.39 13.54 4.31
CA LEU A 276 17.78 13.15 5.56
C LEU A 276 18.66 12.16 6.34
N LEU A 277 19.18 11.13 5.67
CA LEU A 277 20.10 10.15 6.26
C LEU A 277 21.39 10.80 6.73
N PHE A 278 21.93 11.77 5.97
CA PHE A 278 23.12 12.52 6.36
C PHE A 278 22.90 13.31 7.64
N ILE A 279 21.79 14.06 7.75
CA ILE A 279 21.45 14.85 8.95
C ILE A 279 21.42 13.96 10.18
N PHE A 280 20.69 12.83 10.11
CA PHE A 280 20.61 11.90 11.24
C PHE A 280 21.93 11.19 11.52
N GLY A 281 22.65 10.77 10.49
CA GLY A 281 23.99 10.20 10.62
C GLY A 281 24.97 11.16 11.32
N TYR A 282 24.92 12.43 10.94
CA TYR A 282 25.71 13.50 11.57
C TYR A 282 25.34 13.69 13.05
N ILE A 283 24.04 13.79 13.37
CA ILE A 283 23.54 13.95 14.74
C ILE A 283 23.91 12.74 15.62
N PHE A 284 23.74 11.51 15.12
CA PHE A 284 24.04 10.31 15.89
C PHE A 284 25.54 10.06 16.08
N SER A 285 26.37 10.53 15.16
CA SER A 285 27.84 10.40 15.23
C SER A 285 28.53 11.47 16.08
N LYS A 286 27.78 12.24 16.87
CA LYS A 286 28.29 13.38 17.63
C LYS A 286 29.00 14.43 16.74
N ASN A 287 28.31 14.82 15.68
CA ASN A 287 28.71 15.85 14.71
C ASN A 287 29.96 15.49 13.87
N ARG A 288 30.24 14.21 13.65
CA ARG A 288 31.33 13.76 12.75
C ARG A 288 30.79 13.64 11.32
N TRP A 289 31.09 14.60 10.45
CA TRP A 289 30.55 14.68 9.10
C TRP A 289 30.88 13.45 8.23
N TYR A 290 32.09 12.86 8.35
CA TYR A 290 32.52 11.70 7.59
C TYR A 290 31.71 10.43 7.95
N VAL A 291 31.26 10.31 9.20
CA VAL A 291 30.37 9.22 9.61
C VAL A 291 28.94 9.46 9.09
N GLY A 292 28.52 10.73 9.02
CA GLY A 292 27.22 11.11 8.45
C GLY A 292 27.04 10.70 6.98
N VAL A 293 28.14 10.64 6.21
CA VAL A 293 28.13 10.24 4.79
C VAL A 293 27.90 8.73 4.59
N ILE A 294 28.19 7.89 5.58
CA ILE A 294 28.14 6.43 5.44
C ILE A 294 26.71 5.95 5.12
N ALA A 295 25.69 6.44 5.86
CA ALA A 295 24.31 6.00 5.67
C ALA A 295 23.75 6.37 4.28
N PRO A 296 23.88 7.60 3.77
CA PRO A 296 23.54 7.95 2.38
C PRO A 296 24.26 7.10 1.35
N ALA A 297 25.58 6.87 1.55
CA ALA A 297 26.37 6.07 0.61
C ALA A 297 25.86 4.62 0.52
N ILE A 298 25.59 3.99 1.67
CA ILE A 298 24.99 2.65 1.72
C ILE A 298 23.63 2.64 1.01
N PHE A 299 22.77 3.63 1.26
CA PHE A 299 21.46 3.72 0.64
C PHE A 299 21.55 3.83 -0.90
N ILE A 300 22.42 4.72 -1.42
CA ILE A 300 22.61 4.89 -2.86
C ILE A 300 23.15 3.59 -3.48
N LEU A 301 24.13 2.94 -2.85
CA LEU A 301 24.68 1.67 -3.33
C LEU A 301 23.60 0.58 -3.36
N LEU A 302 22.80 0.43 -2.30
CA LEU A 302 21.71 -0.53 -2.27
C LEU A 302 20.68 -0.25 -3.37
N TYR A 303 20.33 1.02 -3.58
CA TYR A 303 19.37 1.39 -4.63
C TYR A 303 19.94 1.08 -6.02
N VAL A 304 21.17 1.51 -6.33
CA VAL A 304 21.77 1.33 -7.66
C VAL A 304 21.95 -0.14 -8.02
N PHE A 305 22.38 -0.98 -7.07
CA PHE A 305 22.65 -2.39 -7.36
C PHE A 305 21.43 -3.30 -7.26
N PHE A 306 20.44 -2.95 -6.47
CA PHE A 306 19.31 -3.85 -6.17
C PHE A 306 17.94 -3.36 -6.63
N ARG A 307 17.77 -2.12 -7.12
CA ARG A 307 16.46 -1.52 -7.44
C ARG A 307 15.57 -2.38 -8.36
N ASP A 308 16.19 -3.12 -9.28
CA ASP A 308 15.49 -3.99 -10.25
C ASP A 308 15.41 -5.44 -9.77
N SER A 309 15.84 -5.72 -8.52
CA SER A 309 15.82 -7.05 -7.93
C SER A 309 14.55 -7.29 -7.10
N TYR A 310 14.14 -8.55 -7.02
CA TYR A 310 13.11 -9.02 -6.12
C TYR A 310 13.36 -8.61 -4.65
N VAL A 311 14.64 -8.68 -4.20
CA VAL A 311 15.04 -8.33 -2.84
C VAL A 311 14.75 -6.87 -2.51
N TRP A 312 14.95 -5.97 -3.47
CA TRP A 312 14.61 -4.56 -3.29
C TRP A 312 13.11 -4.37 -3.20
N THR A 313 12.37 -4.86 -4.20
CA THR A 313 10.94 -4.61 -4.34
C THR A 313 10.12 -5.09 -3.13
N TYR A 314 10.45 -6.26 -2.61
CA TYR A 314 9.64 -6.87 -1.54
C TYR A 314 10.19 -6.64 -0.13
N TYR A 315 11.49 -6.43 0.03
CA TYR A 315 12.12 -6.34 1.36
C TYR A 315 12.80 -5.01 1.64
N LEU A 316 13.82 -4.67 0.86
CA LEU A 316 14.67 -3.51 1.16
C LEU A 316 13.92 -2.20 1.04
N SER A 317 13.06 -2.01 0.02
CA SER A 317 12.27 -0.79 -0.13
C SER A 317 11.33 -0.55 1.06
N ASN A 318 10.73 -1.62 1.62
CA ASN A 318 9.85 -1.53 2.78
C ASN A 318 10.62 -1.18 4.06
N ILE A 319 11.77 -1.83 4.30
CA ILE A 319 12.63 -1.52 5.45
C ILE A 319 13.12 -0.08 5.38
N VAL A 320 13.63 0.32 4.22
CA VAL A 320 14.10 1.68 3.95
C VAL A 320 12.95 2.67 4.09
N GLY A 321 11.76 2.35 3.56
CA GLY A 321 10.55 3.17 3.69
C GLY A 321 10.15 3.41 5.15
N VAL A 322 10.13 2.36 5.99
CA VAL A 322 9.86 2.48 7.44
C VAL A 322 10.90 3.36 8.13
N VAL A 323 12.19 3.19 7.82
CA VAL A 323 13.25 4.06 8.37
C VAL A 323 13.02 5.50 7.96
N PHE A 324 12.73 5.78 6.69
CA PHE A 324 12.42 7.14 6.22
C PHE A 324 11.18 7.72 6.88
N ALA A 325 10.11 6.94 7.05
CA ALA A 325 8.90 7.38 7.74
C ALA A 325 9.20 7.87 9.17
N ILE A 326 10.06 7.16 9.90
CA ILE A 326 10.49 7.56 11.24
C ILE A 326 11.36 8.82 11.18
N LEU A 327 12.37 8.85 10.31
CA LEU A 327 13.30 9.96 10.22
C LEU A 327 12.64 11.27 9.79
N ILE A 328 11.77 11.23 8.77
CA ILE A 328 11.03 12.42 8.33
C ILE A 328 10.05 12.91 9.40
N THR A 329 9.43 11.99 10.14
CA THR A 329 8.58 12.31 11.27
C THR A 329 9.35 13.05 12.37
N LEU A 330 10.51 12.55 12.76
CA LEU A 330 11.36 13.18 13.78
C LEU A 330 11.86 14.55 13.33
N TYR A 331 12.31 14.66 12.08
CA TYR A 331 12.80 15.90 11.49
C TYR A 331 11.72 16.98 11.45
N LEU A 332 10.60 16.68 10.82
CA LEU A 332 9.52 17.65 10.66
C LEU A 332 8.80 17.96 11.99
N ALA A 333 8.58 16.96 12.87
CA ALA A 333 7.95 17.19 14.17
C ALA A 333 8.77 18.11 15.10
N SER A 334 10.10 18.27 14.86
CA SER A 334 10.92 19.23 15.56
C SER A 334 10.67 20.68 15.15
N LEU A 335 10.19 20.89 13.91
CA LEU A 335 9.87 22.21 13.32
C LEU A 335 8.43 22.65 13.60
N PHE A 336 7.51 21.68 13.80
CA PHE A 336 6.10 21.95 13.99
C PHE A 336 5.77 22.33 15.44
N THR A 337 4.92 23.35 15.58
CA THR A 337 4.23 23.68 16.84
C THR A 337 2.83 23.08 16.85
N TRP A 338 2.17 23.08 18.01
CA TRP A 338 0.79 22.60 18.12
C TRP A 338 -0.17 23.31 17.16
N LYS A 339 -0.04 24.64 17.06
CA LYS A 339 -0.89 25.48 16.19
C LYS A 339 -0.66 25.16 14.72
N THR A 340 0.60 25.08 14.30
CA THR A 340 0.94 24.76 12.91
C THR A 340 0.55 23.34 12.53
N THR A 341 0.64 22.38 13.47
CA THR A 341 0.18 21.00 13.27
C THR A 341 -1.34 20.92 13.03
N ALA A 342 -2.13 21.68 13.79
CA ALA A 342 -3.58 21.68 13.60
C ALA A 342 -3.97 22.25 12.19
N VAL A 343 -3.33 23.33 11.79
CA VAL A 343 -3.56 23.94 10.44
C VAL A 343 -3.07 22.98 9.34
N PHE A 344 -1.87 22.45 9.49
CA PHE A 344 -1.31 21.47 8.53
C PHE A 344 -2.21 20.23 8.40
N GLY A 345 -2.67 19.69 9.54
CA GLY A 345 -3.55 18.52 9.54
C GLY A 345 -4.86 18.76 8.80
N ALA A 346 -5.48 19.92 8.98
CA ALA A 346 -6.70 20.28 8.27
C ALA A 346 -6.45 20.44 6.75
N LEU A 347 -5.36 21.09 6.38
CA LEU A 347 -5.02 21.35 4.97
C LEU A 347 -4.62 20.08 4.24
N ILE A 348 -3.75 19.24 4.84
CA ILE A 348 -3.28 18.00 4.19
C ILE A 348 -4.42 16.99 4.04
N THR A 349 -5.32 16.88 5.04
CA THR A 349 -6.50 16.01 4.95
C THR A 349 -7.45 16.51 3.86
N GLY A 350 -7.70 17.81 3.78
CA GLY A 350 -8.52 18.40 2.71
C GLY A 350 -7.91 18.17 1.32
N MET A 351 -6.59 18.35 1.18
CA MET A 351 -5.85 18.05 -0.05
C MET A 351 -5.97 16.57 -0.44
N ASP A 352 -5.76 15.67 0.52
CA ASP A 352 -5.79 14.23 0.31
C ASP A 352 -7.20 13.76 -0.14
N ILE A 353 -8.26 14.29 0.46
CA ILE A 353 -9.64 14.06 0.00
C ILE A 353 -9.79 14.44 -1.48
N VAL A 354 -9.31 15.61 -1.88
CA VAL A 354 -9.41 16.08 -3.27
C VAL A 354 -8.59 15.19 -4.20
N LEU A 355 -7.33 14.91 -3.86
CA LEU A 355 -6.40 14.18 -4.72
C LEU A 355 -6.71 12.68 -4.82
N VAL A 356 -7.32 12.09 -3.80
CA VAL A 356 -7.66 10.66 -3.79
C VAL A 356 -9.08 10.41 -4.31
N LEU A 357 -10.10 11.11 -3.76
CA LEU A 357 -11.51 10.80 -4.04
C LEU A 357 -12.05 11.55 -5.26
N ILE A 358 -11.58 12.78 -5.54
CA ILE A 358 -12.13 13.62 -6.61
C ILE A 358 -11.31 13.45 -7.89
N THR A 359 -9.98 13.62 -7.83
CA THR A 359 -9.13 13.63 -9.02
C THR A 359 -8.46 12.28 -9.32
N GLY A 360 -8.23 11.43 -8.30
CA GLY A 360 -7.49 10.18 -8.45
C GLY A 360 -5.97 10.35 -8.70
N THR A 361 -5.48 11.57 -8.79
CA THR A 361 -4.07 11.90 -9.14
C THR A 361 -3.06 11.31 -8.15
N MET A 362 -3.44 11.15 -6.87
CA MET A 362 -2.59 10.51 -5.86
C MET A 362 -2.29 9.05 -6.20
N VAL A 363 -3.28 8.31 -6.72
CA VAL A 363 -3.12 6.91 -7.14
C VAL A 363 -2.19 6.82 -8.35
N GLU A 364 -2.32 7.73 -9.31
CA GLU A 364 -1.44 7.80 -10.48
C GLU A 364 0.00 8.13 -10.08
N ALA A 365 0.19 9.10 -9.17
CA ALA A 365 1.50 9.47 -8.64
C ALA A 365 2.16 8.30 -7.89
N ALA A 366 1.39 7.56 -7.07
CA ALA A 366 1.88 6.38 -6.36
C ALA A 366 2.32 5.27 -7.33
N ASN A 367 1.57 5.03 -8.40
CA ASN A 367 1.94 4.06 -9.44
C ASN A 367 3.19 4.50 -10.22
N ALA A 368 3.32 5.79 -10.54
CA ALA A 368 4.52 6.32 -11.19
C ALA A 368 5.77 6.17 -10.30
N ALA A 369 5.66 6.47 -9.02
CA ALA A 369 6.76 6.32 -8.06
C ALA A 369 7.14 4.85 -7.82
N ARG A 370 6.16 3.94 -7.82
CA ARG A 370 6.40 2.49 -7.77
C ARG A 370 7.17 2.00 -8.99
N GLY A 371 6.84 2.52 -10.20
CA GLY A 371 7.56 2.22 -11.44
C GLY A 371 9.03 2.68 -11.43
N LEU A 372 9.41 3.62 -10.54
CA LEU A 372 10.79 4.05 -10.32
C LEU A 372 11.50 3.25 -9.20
N SER A 373 10.85 2.25 -8.64
CA SER A 373 11.36 1.46 -7.50
C SER A 373 11.77 2.32 -6.27
N LEU A 374 11.14 3.49 -6.11
CA LEU A 374 11.42 4.39 -4.99
C LEU A 374 10.71 3.91 -3.71
N PRO A 375 11.36 3.98 -2.54
CA PRO A 375 10.77 3.55 -1.27
C PRO A 375 9.81 4.62 -0.70
N VAL A 376 8.75 4.96 -1.46
CA VAL A 376 7.73 5.95 -1.09
C VAL A 376 6.48 5.35 -0.48
N LEU A 377 6.34 4.03 -0.59
CA LEU A 377 5.26 3.22 -0.03
C LEU A 377 5.86 2.12 0.82
N VAL A 378 5.19 1.76 1.90
CA VAL A 378 5.43 0.53 2.64
C VAL A 378 4.32 -0.44 2.28
N SER A 379 4.68 -1.62 1.79
CA SER A 379 3.74 -2.66 1.36
C SER A 379 3.89 -3.90 2.23
N ALA A 380 2.79 -4.44 2.70
CA ALA A 380 2.76 -5.67 3.47
C ALA A 380 1.64 -6.60 2.97
N PRO A 381 1.81 -7.92 3.06
CA PRO A 381 0.72 -8.84 2.81
C PRO A 381 -0.37 -8.66 3.86
N LEU A 382 -1.60 -8.87 3.46
CA LEU A 382 -2.73 -8.88 4.39
C LEU A 382 -2.51 -9.91 5.51
N LEU A 383 -2.99 -9.62 6.69
CA LEU A 383 -3.02 -10.54 7.82
C LEU A 383 -4.46 -10.64 8.36
N PRO A 384 -5.17 -11.77 8.17
CA PRO A 384 -4.73 -13.03 7.53
C PRO A 384 -4.44 -12.87 6.02
N PRO A 385 -3.50 -13.66 5.45
CA PRO A 385 -3.12 -13.53 4.06
C PRO A 385 -4.24 -14.01 3.13
N ILE A 386 -4.54 -13.23 2.11
CA ILE A 386 -5.43 -13.62 1.03
C ILE A 386 -4.55 -14.04 -0.14
N VAL A 387 -4.64 -15.32 -0.51
CA VAL A 387 -3.87 -15.92 -1.60
C VAL A 387 -4.77 -16.04 -2.82
N THR A 388 -4.36 -15.40 -3.91
CA THR A 388 -5.02 -15.51 -5.22
C THR A 388 -4.22 -16.44 -6.14
N GLY A 389 -4.76 -16.80 -7.30
CA GLY A 389 -4.01 -17.56 -8.31
C GLY A 389 -2.73 -16.85 -8.79
N ASN A 390 -2.67 -15.54 -8.60
CA ASN A 390 -1.57 -14.67 -9.05
C ASN A 390 -0.62 -14.25 -7.91
N GLY A 391 -0.79 -14.81 -6.72
CA GLY A 391 0.03 -14.50 -5.54
C GLY A 391 -0.76 -13.95 -4.35
N ILE A 392 -0.04 -13.35 -3.41
CA ILE A 392 -0.60 -12.81 -2.16
C ILE A 392 -0.99 -11.35 -2.38
N ILE A 393 -2.17 -10.95 -1.91
CA ILE A 393 -2.60 -9.54 -1.94
C ILE A 393 -1.77 -8.72 -0.96
N LEU A 394 -1.19 -7.62 -1.45
CA LEU A 394 -0.43 -6.66 -0.67
C LEU A 394 -1.25 -5.40 -0.42
N MET A 395 -1.25 -4.93 0.82
CA MET A 395 -1.71 -3.58 1.17
C MET A 395 -0.52 -2.62 1.19
N SER A 396 -0.72 -1.38 0.79
CA SER A 396 0.35 -0.38 0.72
C SER A 396 -0.09 0.93 1.35
N LEU A 397 0.79 1.56 2.14
CA LEU A 397 0.55 2.85 2.77
C LEU A 397 1.70 3.81 2.45
N GLY A 398 1.36 5.07 2.17
CA GLY A 398 2.31 6.12 1.85
C GLY A 398 3.17 6.55 3.05
N LEU A 399 4.42 6.94 2.80
CA LEU A 399 5.28 7.51 3.85
C LEU A 399 4.67 8.77 4.49
N GLY A 400 3.86 9.52 3.71
CA GLY A 400 3.15 10.71 4.17
C GLY A 400 2.14 10.41 5.29
N ASP A 401 1.47 9.26 5.22
CA ASP A 401 0.48 8.85 6.23
C ASP A 401 1.17 8.46 7.54
N PHE A 402 2.28 7.72 7.45
CA PHE A 402 3.12 7.41 8.62
C PHE A 402 3.66 8.68 9.27
N PHE A 403 4.19 9.60 8.47
CA PHE A 403 4.64 10.91 8.95
C PHE A 403 3.50 11.66 9.63
N PHE A 404 2.33 11.71 9.03
CA PHE A 404 1.19 12.42 9.58
C PHE A 404 0.75 11.86 10.94
N ALA A 405 0.60 10.54 11.05
CA ALA A 405 0.28 9.87 12.32
C ALA A 405 1.35 10.15 13.39
N GLY A 406 2.62 10.05 13.02
CA GLY A 406 3.74 10.31 13.92
C GLY A 406 3.81 11.77 14.38
N LEU A 407 3.55 12.74 13.48
CA LEU A 407 3.47 14.16 13.81
C LEU A 407 2.37 14.44 14.84
N LEU A 408 1.15 13.93 14.61
CA LEU A 408 0.03 14.08 15.54
C LEU A 408 0.33 13.46 16.92
N ALA A 409 0.95 12.29 16.93
CA ALA A 409 1.34 11.61 18.17
C ALA A 409 2.42 12.36 18.95
N ILE A 410 3.49 12.85 18.27
CA ILE A 410 4.57 13.63 18.89
C ILE A 410 4.04 14.96 19.43
N GLN A 411 3.18 15.65 18.72
CA GLN A 411 2.59 16.90 19.20
C GLN A 411 1.63 16.67 20.36
N SER A 412 0.90 15.55 20.35
CA SER A 412 0.08 15.14 21.50
C SER A 412 0.94 14.81 22.73
N TYR A 413 2.11 14.17 22.51
CA TYR A 413 3.10 13.92 23.55
C TYR A 413 3.64 15.22 24.16
N LYS A 414 4.05 16.18 23.32
CA LYS A 414 4.58 17.47 23.76
C LYS A 414 3.57 18.27 24.60
N LYS A 415 2.29 18.25 24.21
CA LYS A 415 1.25 19.05 24.85
C LYS A 415 0.61 18.40 26.07
N TYR A 416 0.39 17.09 26.06
CA TYR A 416 -0.42 16.39 27.06
C TYR A 416 0.31 15.21 27.74
N GLY A 417 1.56 14.95 27.39
CA GLY A 417 2.39 13.90 27.98
C GLY A 417 2.21 12.51 27.36
N ARG A 418 3.02 11.57 27.86
CA ARG A 418 3.12 10.20 27.31
C ARG A 418 1.80 9.42 27.30
N PRO A 419 1.06 9.32 28.42
CA PRO A 419 -0.14 8.47 28.46
C PRO A 419 -1.17 8.88 27.41
N PHE A 420 -1.35 10.19 27.24
CA PHE A 420 -2.31 10.72 26.28
C PHE A 420 -1.84 10.50 24.82
N ALA A 421 -0.54 10.63 24.55
CA ALA A 421 0.02 10.34 23.22
C ALA A 421 -0.20 8.87 22.83
N PHE A 422 0.03 7.91 23.75
CA PHE A 422 -0.24 6.50 23.48
C PHE A 422 -1.72 6.22 23.24
N LEU A 423 -2.61 6.88 24.00
CA LEU A 423 -4.04 6.78 23.74
C LEU A 423 -4.42 7.28 22.35
N CYS A 424 -3.82 8.40 21.89
CA CYS A 424 -4.00 8.92 20.54
C CYS A 424 -3.49 7.93 19.49
N ILE A 425 -2.32 7.32 19.70
CA ILE A 425 -1.76 6.32 18.77
C ILE A 425 -2.72 5.14 18.63
N ILE A 426 -3.20 4.58 19.73
CA ILE A 426 -4.17 3.48 19.71
C ILE A 426 -5.45 3.89 18.98
N ALA A 427 -5.99 5.07 19.25
CA ALA A 427 -7.22 5.52 18.60
C ALA A 427 -7.04 5.75 17.09
N MET A 428 -5.92 6.32 16.67
CA MET A 428 -5.57 6.46 15.24
C MET A 428 -5.44 5.09 14.57
N THR A 429 -4.78 4.13 15.22
CA THR A 429 -4.62 2.77 14.72
C THR A 429 -5.96 2.04 14.60
N VAL A 430 -6.83 2.14 15.60
CA VAL A 430 -8.17 1.52 15.58
C VAL A 430 -9.04 2.15 14.48
N SER A 431 -9.00 3.48 14.34
CA SER A 431 -9.69 4.18 13.26
C SER A 431 -9.19 3.72 11.90
N PHE A 432 -7.88 3.66 11.70
CA PHE A 432 -7.26 3.18 10.48
C PHE A 432 -7.70 1.75 10.16
N PHE A 433 -7.63 0.83 11.12
CA PHE A 433 -8.09 -0.56 10.98
C PHE A 433 -9.57 -0.64 10.55
N ALA A 434 -10.46 0.16 11.16
CA ALA A 434 -11.88 0.14 10.83
C ALA A 434 -12.14 0.61 9.38
N PHE A 435 -11.47 1.69 8.94
CA PHE A 435 -11.58 2.16 7.57
C PHE A 435 -10.96 1.17 6.57
N GLU A 436 -9.83 0.56 6.89
CA GLU A 436 -9.18 -0.45 6.06
C GLU A 436 -10.07 -1.69 5.87
N ALA A 437 -10.67 -2.17 6.95
CA ALA A 437 -11.67 -3.25 6.88
C ALA A 437 -12.85 -2.87 5.98
N PHE A 438 -13.33 -1.63 6.04
CA PHE A 438 -14.36 -1.11 5.13
C PHE A 438 -13.88 -1.12 3.67
N ILE A 439 -12.68 -0.62 3.40
CA ILE A 439 -12.08 -0.58 2.05
C ILE A 439 -11.98 -1.98 1.45
N LEU A 440 -11.47 -2.94 2.22
CA LEU A 440 -11.30 -4.33 1.80
C LEU A 440 -12.64 -5.04 1.60
N THR A 441 -13.61 -4.76 2.46
CA THR A 441 -14.93 -5.41 2.41
C THR A 441 -15.77 -4.92 1.23
N PHE A 442 -15.70 -3.62 0.89
CA PHE A 442 -16.55 -3.01 -0.14
C PHE A 442 -15.82 -2.68 -1.44
N ASN A 443 -14.61 -3.17 -1.61
CA ASN A 443 -13.78 -2.96 -2.82
C ASN A 443 -13.59 -1.49 -3.18
N VAL A 444 -13.33 -0.65 -2.19
CA VAL A 444 -13.06 0.77 -2.41
C VAL A 444 -11.64 0.92 -2.98
N ARG A 445 -11.50 1.45 -4.19
CA ARG A 445 -10.22 1.48 -4.93
C ARG A 445 -9.12 2.29 -4.23
N ALA A 446 -9.48 3.38 -3.60
CA ALA A 446 -8.56 4.24 -2.87
C ALA A 446 -9.32 5.07 -1.84
N PHE A 447 -8.69 5.33 -0.70
CA PHE A 447 -9.26 6.13 0.37
C PHE A 447 -8.16 7.00 1.01
N PRO A 448 -8.45 8.25 1.42
CA PRO A 448 -7.44 9.13 2.01
C PRO A 448 -6.90 8.60 3.34
N GLY A 449 -5.62 8.25 3.40
CA GLY A 449 -4.99 7.71 4.61
C GLY A 449 -4.98 8.72 5.75
N THR A 450 -4.76 10.00 5.45
CA THR A 450 -4.82 11.08 6.43
C THR A 450 -6.20 11.22 7.08
N LEU A 451 -7.29 10.99 6.33
CA LEU A 451 -8.66 10.99 6.87
C LEU A 451 -8.88 9.83 7.84
N MET A 452 -8.41 8.63 7.49
CA MET A 452 -8.49 7.44 8.36
C MET A 452 -7.81 7.68 9.71
N ILE A 453 -6.66 8.34 9.70
CA ILE A 453 -5.85 8.65 10.89
C ILE A 453 -6.50 9.76 11.73
N ILE A 454 -6.90 10.86 11.10
CA ILE A 454 -7.40 12.03 11.82
C ILE A 454 -8.75 11.78 12.49
N CYS A 455 -9.58 10.89 11.92
CA CYS A 455 -10.84 10.45 12.52
C CYS A 455 -10.64 9.78 13.90
N GLY A 456 -9.53 9.10 14.13
CA GLY A 456 -9.18 8.58 15.46
C GLY A 456 -8.62 9.63 16.40
N TRP A 457 -7.93 10.64 15.89
CA TRP A 457 -7.27 11.65 16.69
C TRP A 457 -8.19 12.77 17.19
N ILE A 458 -9.07 13.32 16.32
CA ILE A 458 -9.94 14.47 16.63
C ILE A 458 -10.85 14.22 17.85
N PRO A 459 -11.58 13.09 17.97
CA PRO A 459 -12.48 12.87 19.09
C PRO A 459 -11.77 12.94 20.44
N LEU A 460 -10.56 12.38 20.54
CA LEU A 460 -9.77 12.44 21.77
C LEU A 460 -9.27 13.85 22.08
N MET A 461 -8.91 14.62 21.05
CA MET A 461 -8.52 16.01 21.23
C MET A 461 -9.67 16.87 21.76
N LEU A 462 -10.84 16.73 21.15
CA LEU A 462 -12.05 17.44 21.60
C LEU A 462 -12.43 17.05 23.02
N TRP A 463 -12.45 15.77 23.33
CA TRP A 463 -12.72 15.28 24.70
C TRP A 463 -11.75 15.87 25.72
N LYS A 464 -10.44 15.89 25.42
CA LYS A 464 -9.42 16.43 26.32
C LYS A 464 -9.58 17.95 26.52
N GLN A 465 -9.88 18.69 25.45
CA GLN A 465 -10.11 20.14 25.54
C GLN A 465 -11.35 20.49 26.36
N LEU A 466 -12.47 19.77 26.18
CA LEU A 466 -13.70 19.96 26.92
C LEU A 466 -13.51 19.64 28.38
N ARG A 467 -12.76 18.59 28.71
CA ARG A 467 -12.45 18.24 30.11
C ARG A 467 -11.61 19.32 30.81
N ASN A 468 -10.60 19.84 30.12
CA ASN A 468 -9.74 20.88 30.71
C ASN A 468 -10.49 22.21 30.90
N ARG A 469 -11.52 22.52 30.07
CA ARG A 469 -12.37 23.72 30.28
C ARG A 469 -13.30 23.60 31.48
N LYS A 470 -13.67 22.36 31.88
CA LYS A 470 -14.52 22.14 33.06
C LYS A 470 -13.75 22.18 34.40
N THR A 471 -12.44 22.06 34.34
CA THR A 471 -11.53 22.06 35.51
C THR A 471 -10.78 23.38 35.68
N ALA A 472 -10.89 24.32 34.74
CA ALA A 472 -10.45 25.72 34.85
C ALA A 472 -11.60 26.64 35.17
#